data_51e285d4e82a1f60163bdf6542508ce1
#
_entry.id   51e285d4e82a1f60163bdf6542508ce1
#
_cell.length_a   1.000
_cell.length_b   1.000
_cell.length_c   1.000
_cell.angle_alpha   90.00
_cell.angle_beta   90.00
_cell.angle_gamma   90.00
#
_symmetry.space_group_name_H-M   'P 1'
#
loop_
_entity.id
_entity.type
_entity.pdbx_description
1 polymer ?
#
loop_
_entity_poly.entity_id
_entity_poly.type
_entity_poly.pdbx_seq_one_letter_code
_entity_poly.pdbx_strand_id
1 'polypeptide(L)'
;MELLEIWERWKSFLGKQVENAKNIGLSHGAIEKTAVQIGEYLAKNVDPKNEQERVLKDLWSVASEKEKHAIANCVMKLVQNNRVH
;
A
#
# COMPACT_ATOMS: atom_id res chain seq x y z
N MET A 1 20.19 -5.43 5.95
CA MET A 1 19.69 -6.10 4.75
C MET A 1 18.91 -5.15 3.90
N GLU A 2 19.35 -5.02 2.67
CA GLU A 2 18.75 -4.06 1.75
C GLU A 2 17.25 -4.27 1.53
N LEU A 3 16.83 -5.52 1.37
CA LEU A 3 15.42 -5.81 1.14
C LEU A 3 14.53 -5.35 2.28
N LEU A 4 14.97 -5.59 3.50
CA LEU A 4 14.22 -5.15 4.68
C LEU A 4 14.21 -3.63 4.79
N GLU A 5 15.33 -2.99 4.48
CA GLU A 5 15.41 -1.54 4.51
C GLU A 5 14.48 -0.90 3.49
N ILE A 6 14.43 -1.43 2.28
CA ILE A 6 13.55 -0.93 1.25
C ILE A 6 12.08 -1.09 1.66
N TRP A 7 11.75 -2.27 2.21
CA TRP A 7 10.39 -2.54 2.66
C TRP A 7 9.98 -1.62 3.81
N GLU A 8 10.86 -1.43 4.79
CA GLU A 8 10.59 -0.54 5.92
C GLU A 8 10.45 0.91 5.49
N ARG A 9 11.30 1.36 4.58
CA ARG A 9 11.21 2.71 4.04
C ARG A 9 9.89 2.93 3.30
N TRP A 10 9.49 1.93 2.51
CA TRP A 10 8.26 1.99 1.75
C TRP A 10 7.06 2.10 2.69
N LYS A 11 7.03 1.28 3.73
CA LYS A 11 5.95 1.34 4.72
C LYS A 11 5.90 2.69 5.43
N SER A 12 7.06 3.20 5.82
CA SER A 12 7.13 4.51 6.48
C SER A 12 6.65 5.63 5.58
N PHE A 13 7.07 5.61 4.32
CA PHE A 13 6.66 6.59 3.35
C PHE A 13 5.15 6.58 3.15
N LEU A 14 4.59 5.39 2.92
CA LEU A 14 3.15 5.27 2.70
C LEU A 14 2.35 5.65 3.94
N GLY A 15 2.84 5.26 5.12
CA GLY A 15 2.19 5.64 6.37
C GLY A 15 2.10 7.14 6.53
N LYS A 16 3.16 7.84 6.16
CA LYS A 16 3.20 9.29 6.21
C LYS A 16 2.20 9.91 5.22
N GLN A 17 2.12 9.34 4.02
CA GLN A 17 1.18 9.82 3.01
C GLN A 17 -0.27 9.64 3.46
N VAL A 18 -0.58 8.49 4.07
CA VAL A 18 -1.93 8.25 4.59
C VAL A 18 -2.25 9.25 5.70
N GLU A 19 -1.29 9.51 6.59
CA GLU A 19 -1.50 10.47 7.67
C GLU A 19 -1.74 11.87 7.12
N ASN A 20 -0.95 12.29 6.14
CA ASN A 20 -1.13 13.59 5.51
C ASN A 20 -2.49 13.71 4.85
N ALA A 21 -2.94 12.66 4.17
CA ALA A 21 -4.25 12.66 3.54
C ALA A 21 -5.37 12.81 4.56
N LYS A 22 -5.25 12.15 5.71
CA LYS A 22 -6.23 12.30 6.79
C LYS A 22 -6.22 13.71 7.34
N ASN A 23 -5.04 14.31 7.49
CA ASN A 23 -4.91 15.66 8.04
C ASN A 23 -5.54 16.72 7.15
N ILE A 24 -5.57 16.51 5.85
CA ILE A 24 -6.22 17.44 4.93
C ILE A 24 -7.71 17.14 4.72
N GLY A 25 -8.24 16.19 5.49
CA GLY A 25 -9.68 15.94 5.53
C GLY A 25 -10.22 14.89 4.59
N LEU A 26 -9.37 14.10 3.94
CA LEU A 26 -9.85 13.02 3.10
C LEU A 26 -10.44 11.90 3.94
N SER A 27 -11.59 11.39 3.51
CA SER A 27 -12.23 10.28 4.21
C SER A 27 -11.44 8.98 4.00
N HIS A 28 -11.67 8.02 4.89
CA HIS A 28 -11.06 6.70 4.75
C HIS A 28 -11.39 6.07 3.39
N GLY A 29 -12.64 6.20 2.94
CA GLY A 29 -13.06 5.66 1.64
C GLY A 29 -12.32 6.29 0.47
N ALA A 30 -12.09 7.62 0.53
CA ALA A 30 -11.35 8.31 -0.52
C ALA A 30 -9.90 7.86 -0.56
N ILE A 31 -9.28 7.68 0.61
CA ILE A 31 -7.91 7.21 0.71
C ILE A 31 -7.79 5.79 0.17
N GLU A 32 -8.73 4.92 0.53
CA GLU A 32 -8.75 3.53 0.06
C GLU A 32 -8.88 3.47 -1.47
N LYS A 33 -9.77 4.29 -2.04
CA LYS A 33 -9.95 4.35 -3.48
C LYS A 33 -8.66 4.75 -4.18
N THR A 34 -7.99 5.76 -3.66
CA THR A 34 -6.71 6.20 -4.21
C THR A 34 -5.66 5.10 -4.09
N ALA A 35 -5.63 4.39 -2.97
CA ALA A 35 -4.70 3.28 -2.77
C ALA A 35 -4.92 2.18 -3.80
N VAL A 36 -6.18 1.86 -4.13
CA VAL A 36 -6.48 0.87 -5.17
C VAL A 36 -5.95 1.33 -6.52
N GLN A 37 -6.14 2.61 -6.85
CA GLN A 37 -5.66 3.15 -8.12
C GLN A 37 -4.14 3.08 -8.21
N ILE A 38 -3.45 3.40 -7.13
CA ILE A 38 -1.99 3.30 -7.07
C ILE A 38 -1.57 1.84 -7.23
N GLY A 39 -2.25 0.92 -6.55
CA GLY A 39 -1.96 -0.50 -6.67
C GLY A 39 -2.11 -1.01 -8.10
N GLU A 40 -3.17 -0.58 -8.79
CA GLU A 40 -3.38 -0.93 -10.19
C GLU A 40 -2.21 -0.47 -11.06
N TYR A 41 -1.78 0.77 -10.86
CA TYR A 41 -0.67 1.32 -11.62
C TYR A 41 0.62 0.54 -11.35
N LEU A 42 0.92 0.30 -10.08
CA LEU A 42 2.16 -0.41 -9.71
C LEU A 42 2.16 -1.84 -10.24
N ALA A 43 1.01 -2.53 -10.14
CA ALA A 43 0.94 -3.90 -10.61
C ALA A 43 1.15 -4.03 -12.11
N LYS A 44 0.74 -3.03 -12.88
CA LYS A 44 0.86 -3.07 -14.33
C LYS A 44 2.17 -2.51 -14.87
N ASN A 45 2.74 -1.53 -14.19
CA ASN A 45 3.81 -0.73 -14.78
C ASN A 45 5.15 -0.76 -14.04
N VAL A 46 5.19 -1.34 -12.87
CA VAL A 46 6.40 -1.31 -12.04
C VAL A 46 6.82 -2.73 -11.67
N ASP A 47 8.07 -3.06 -11.92
CA ASP A 47 8.61 -4.36 -11.52
C ASP A 47 8.86 -4.37 -10.00
N PRO A 48 8.51 -5.48 -9.33
CA PRO A 48 8.76 -5.56 -7.90
C PRO A 48 10.25 -5.51 -7.58
N LYS A 49 10.58 -4.78 -6.54
CA LYS A 49 11.98 -4.58 -6.11
C LYS A 49 12.40 -5.53 -5.00
N ASN A 50 11.45 -6.19 -4.36
CA ASN A 50 11.75 -7.11 -3.28
C ASN A 50 10.66 -8.19 -3.21
N GLU A 51 10.88 -9.19 -2.34
CA GLU A 51 9.97 -10.31 -2.21
C GLU A 51 8.58 -9.90 -1.74
N GLN A 52 8.51 -8.92 -0.83
CA GLN A 52 7.22 -8.47 -0.31
C GLN A 52 6.39 -7.81 -1.40
N GLU A 53 7.00 -6.98 -2.23
CA GLU A 53 6.30 -6.35 -3.35
C GLU A 53 5.87 -7.39 -4.38
N ARG A 54 6.66 -8.42 -4.58
CA ARG A 54 6.32 -9.49 -5.51
C ARG A 54 5.08 -10.24 -5.04
N VAL A 55 5.03 -10.57 -3.75
CA VAL A 55 3.87 -11.25 -3.18
C VAL A 55 2.63 -10.39 -3.31
N LEU A 56 2.74 -9.10 -3.01
CA LEU A 56 1.62 -8.18 -3.14
C LEU A 56 1.13 -8.09 -4.59
N LYS A 57 2.07 -8.03 -5.53
CA LYS A 57 1.71 -7.98 -6.95
C LYS A 57 1.00 -9.25 -7.38
N ASP A 58 1.48 -10.41 -6.93
CA ASP A 58 0.86 -11.68 -7.26
C ASP A 58 -0.56 -11.78 -6.72
N LEU A 59 -0.76 -11.37 -5.47
CA LEU A 59 -2.08 -11.34 -4.86
C LEU A 59 -3.01 -10.40 -5.62
N TRP A 60 -2.50 -9.23 -5.97
CA TRP A 60 -3.27 -8.23 -6.69
C TRP A 60 -3.74 -8.76 -8.04
N SER A 61 -2.87 -9.51 -8.72
CA SER A 61 -3.17 -10.00 -10.07
C SER A 61 -4.33 -10.98 -10.11
N VAL A 62 -4.60 -11.69 -9.02
CA VAL A 62 -5.71 -12.65 -8.95
C VAL A 62 -6.92 -12.11 -8.19
N ALA A 63 -6.83 -10.93 -7.63
CA ALA A 63 -7.88 -10.35 -6.81
C ALA A 63 -9.00 -9.75 -7.65
N SER A 64 -10.24 -9.92 -7.19
CA SER A 64 -11.38 -9.20 -7.74
C SER A 64 -11.32 -7.75 -7.27
N GLU A 65 -12.19 -6.89 -7.81
CA GLU A 65 -12.25 -5.49 -7.37
C GLU A 65 -12.48 -5.37 -5.87
N LYS A 66 -13.39 -6.17 -5.35
CA LYS A 66 -13.69 -6.16 -3.93
C LYS A 66 -12.47 -6.58 -3.10
N GLU A 67 -11.77 -7.60 -3.57
CA GLU A 67 -10.58 -8.09 -2.89
C GLU A 67 -9.44 -7.08 -2.95
N LYS A 68 -9.31 -6.35 -4.05
CA LYS A 68 -8.31 -5.29 -4.17
C LYS A 68 -8.54 -4.20 -3.14
N HIS A 69 -9.80 -3.83 -2.90
CA HIS A 69 -10.13 -2.86 -1.85
C HIS A 69 -9.75 -3.41 -0.47
N ALA A 70 -9.98 -4.70 -0.24
CA ALA A 70 -9.60 -5.32 1.02
C ALA A 70 -8.08 -5.34 1.19
N ILE A 71 -7.34 -5.67 0.14
CA ILE A 71 -5.87 -5.65 0.17
C ILE A 71 -5.36 -4.24 0.45
N ALA A 72 -5.90 -3.25 -0.25
CA ALA A 72 -5.50 -1.85 -0.05
C ALA A 72 -5.76 -1.41 1.39
N ASN A 73 -6.90 -1.80 1.94
CA ASN A 73 -7.24 -1.47 3.31
C ASN A 73 -6.26 -2.12 4.29
N CYS A 74 -5.89 -3.36 4.05
CA CYS A 74 -4.90 -4.05 4.89
C CYS A 74 -3.53 -3.39 4.81
N VAL A 75 -3.12 -2.98 3.62
CA VAL A 75 -1.85 -2.28 3.46
C VAL A 75 -1.87 -0.94 4.20
N MET A 76 -3.00 -0.22 4.13
CA MET A 76 -3.15 1.03 4.87
C MET A 76 -2.99 0.80 6.37
N LYS A 77 -3.60 -0.24 6.89
CA LYS A 77 -3.47 -0.58 8.32
C LYS A 77 -2.04 -0.96 8.67
N LEU A 78 -1.40 -1.72 7.80
CA LEU A 78 -0.02 -2.15 8.03
C LEU A 78 0.92 -0.95 8.12
N VAL A 79 0.82 -0.02 7.18
CA VAL A 79 1.74 1.12 7.16
C VAL A 79 1.47 2.10 8.29
N GLN A 80 0.22 2.23 8.72
CA GLN A 80 -0.12 3.05 9.87
C GLN A 80 0.41 2.44 11.16
N ASN A 81 0.23 1.14 11.34
CA ASN A 81 0.72 0.45 12.53
C ASN A 81 2.24 0.51 12.63
N ASN A 82 2.93 0.46 11.49
CA ASN A 82 4.39 0.52 11.47
C ASN A 82 4.93 1.81 12.10
N ARG A 83 4.11 2.84 12.15
CA ARG A 83 4.52 4.14 12.73
C ARG A 83 4.39 4.20 14.24
N VAL A 84 3.67 3.26 14.80
CA VAL A 84 3.44 3.24 16.25
C VAL A 84 4.68 2.82 17.02
N HIS A 85 5.57 2.14 16.36
CA HIS A 85 6.81 1.68 16.97
C HIS A 85 7.95 2.69 16.80
#